data_87c9536275943dcdc109cefd897eb3d1
#
_entry.id   87c9536275943dcdc109cefd897eb3d1
#
_cell.length_a   1.000
_cell.length_b   1.000
_cell.length_c   1.000
_cell.angle_alpha   90.00
_cell.angle_beta   90.00
_cell.angle_gamma   90.00
#
_symmetry.space_group_name_H-M   'P 1'
#
loop_
_entity.id
_entity.type
_entity.pdbx_description
1 polymer ?
#
loop_
_entity_poly.entity_id
_entity_poly.type
_entity_poly.pdbx_seq_one_letter_code
_entity_poly.pdbx_strand_id
1 'polypeptide(L)'
;MDPKVQTRVQRYGWDLASEDYEPLWQQQLAPARAALFAAAALTPGERVLDVACGTGLLTFEAARLVTTAGRVVGTDLSGRMIDAARRMAPANVSFQRMDAQKLDLRAASFDAVLCSLGLMYVPDPAAAVSEMLRVLRPGGRLALAVWGERSQCGWAPLFEIVEAEVSSDVCPLFFSLGQPDQLADLCARAGLEVFDHRRLKSTLAYANASQACDAAFLGGPVALAWSRFSEETKLRVCQRYASAIEPWRHQNGYHIPGEFVIVAARKPVLFNRA
;
A
#
# COMPACT_ATOMS: atom_id res chain seq x y z
N MET A 1 4.55 -16.62 -11.46
CA MET A 1 5.87 -15.91 -11.58
C MET A 1 6.77 -16.35 -10.43
N ASP A 2 8.09 -16.50 -10.64
CA ASP A 2 9.06 -16.78 -9.54
C ASP A 2 9.00 -15.61 -8.52
N PRO A 3 8.88 -15.88 -7.20
CA PRO A 3 8.80 -14.83 -6.16
C PRO A 3 9.97 -13.84 -6.19
N LYS A 4 11.19 -14.30 -6.50
CA LYS A 4 12.38 -13.44 -6.62
C LYS A 4 12.29 -12.49 -7.83
N VAL A 5 11.72 -12.97 -8.94
CA VAL A 5 11.46 -12.13 -10.12
C VAL A 5 10.39 -11.11 -9.81
N GLN A 6 9.30 -11.52 -9.15
CA GLN A 6 8.23 -10.61 -8.74
C GLN A 6 8.74 -9.50 -7.82
N THR A 7 9.48 -9.84 -6.76
CA THR A 7 10.10 -8.85 -5.85
C THR A 7 10.97 -7.86 -6.61
N ARG A 8 11.77 -8.33 -7.57
CA ARG A 8 12.63 -7.47 -8.38
C ARG A 8 11.85 -6.55 -9.30
N VAL A 9 10.81 -7.06 -9.95
CA VAL A 9 9.91 -6.27 -10.83
C VAL A 9 9.21 -5.19 -10.01
N GLN A 10 8.66 -5.54 -8.86
CA GLN A 10 8.02 -4.57 -7.94
C GLN A 10 8.99 -3.47 -7.52
N ARG A 11 10.19 -3.82 -7.09
CA ARG A 11 11.22 -2.85 -6.72
C ARG A 11 11.50 -1.85 -7.84
N TYR A 12 11.76 -2.33 -9.05
CA TYR A 12 12.05 -1.44 -10.19
C TYR A 12 10.85 -0.59 -10.58
N GLY A 13 9.65 -1.15 -10.54
CA GLY A 13 8.42 -0.39 -10.82
C GLY A 13 8.25 0.77 -9.85
N TRP A 14 8.41 0.52 -8.55
CA TRP A 14 8.29 1.54 -7.52
C TRP A 14 9.47 2.53 -7.49
N ASP A 15 10.68 2.10 -7.88
CA ASP A 15 11.79 3.04 -8.12
C ASP A 15 11.45 4.05 -9.25
N LEU A 16 10.76 3.61 -10.31
CA LEU A 16 10.32 4.49 -11.40
C LEU A 16 9.16 5.41 -10.99
N ALA A 17 8.20 4.90 -10.24
CA ALA A 17 7.03 5.65 -9.81
C ALA A 17 7.32 6.70 -8.70
N SER A 18 8.50 6.70 -8.11
CA SER A 18 8.80 7.41 -6.85
C SER A 18 8.59 8.93 -6.91
N GLU A 19 8.76 9.57 -8.07
CA GLU A 19 8.58 11.01 -8.25
C GLU A 19 7.11 11.38 -8.52
N ASP A 20 6.37 10.48 -9.16
CA ASP A 20 4.99 10.70 -9.59
C ASP A 20 3.95 10.19 -8.57
N TYR A 21 4.35 9.30 -7.66
CA TYR A 21 3.42 8.63 -6.74
C TYR A 21 2.67 9.61 -5.85
N GLU A 22 3.38 10.47 -5.14
CA GLU A 22 2.76 11.37 -4.17
C GLU A 22 1.84 12.41 -4.83
N PRO A 23 2.25 13.16 -5.86
CA PRO A 23 1.38 14.10 -6.55
C PRO A 23 0.10 13.48 -7.11
N LEU A 24 0.17 12.24 -7.59
CA LEU A 24 -0.94 11.57 -8.25
C LEU A 24 -1.87 10.81 -7.29
N TRP A 25 -1.34 10.33 -6.14
CA TRP A 25 -2.10 9.44 -5.27
C TRP A 25 -2.37 9.97 -3.87
N GLN A 26 -1.70 11.01 -3.40
CA GLN A 26 -1.85 11.54 -2.03
C GLN A 26 -3.32 11.80 -1.66
N GLN A 27 -4.06 12.46 -2.53
CA GLN A 27 -5.47 12.80 -2.31
C GLN A 27 -6.36 11.56 -2.42
N GLN A 28 -6.12 10.72 -3.42
CA GLN A 28 -6.92 9.53 -3.70
C GLN A 28 -6.86 8.50 -2.55
N LEU A 29 -5.72 8.43 -1.87
CA LEU A 29 -5.47 7.47 -0.79
C LEU A 29 -5.74 8.05 0.60
N ALA A 30 -6.12 9.32 0.72
CA ALA A 30 -6.41 9.97 2.00
C ALA A 30 -7.52 9.24 2.81
N PRO A 31 -8.64 8.76 2.21
CA PRO A 31 -9.65 8.02 2.96
C PRO A 31 -9.12 6.72 3.59
N ALA A 32 -8.28 5.97 2.87
CA ALA A 32 -7.66 4.74 3.38
C ALA A 32 -6.71 5.04 4.55
N ARG A 33 -5.87 6.10 4.43
CA ARG A 33 -4.97 6.53 5.52
C ARG A 33 -5.74 6.94 6.76
N ALA A 34 -6.79 7.75 6.61
CA ALA A 34 -7.62 8.18 7.74
C ALA A 34 -8.27 6.98 8.46
N ALA A 35 -8.83 6.03 7.70
CA ALA A 35 -9.44 4.83 8.27
C ALA A 35 -8.40 3.94 8.96
N LEU A 36 -7.21 3.81 8.40
CA LEU A 36 -6.11 3.05 8.97
C LEU A 36 -5.63 3.65 10.30
N PHE A 37 -5.48 4.99 10.38
CA PHE A 37 -5.11 5.65 11.63
C PHE A 37 -6.20 5.53 12.70
N ALA A 38 -7.48 5.66 12.31
CA ALA A 38 -8.58 5.44 13.24
C ALA A 38 -8.57 4.02 13.83
N ALA A 39 -8.25 3.01 13.01
CA ALA A 39 -8.14 1.63 13.46
C ALA A 39 -6.87 1.37 14.30
N ALA A 40 -5.74 1.98 13.92
CA ALA A 40 -4.47 1.84 14.66
C ALA A 40 -4.50 2.55 16.03
N ALA A 41 -5.28 3.61 16.18
CA ALA A 41 -5.44 4.40 17.41
C ALA A 41 -4.08 4.72 18.07
N LEU A 42 -3.17 5.34 17.32
CA LEU A 42 -1.83 5.68 17.78
C LEU A 42 -1.88 6.71 18.93
N THR A 43 -0.98 6.56 19.88
CA THR A 43 -0.87 7.45 21.04
C THR A 43 0.53 8.06 21.16
N PRO A 44 0.65 9.25 21.80
CA PRO A 44 1.96 9.87 22.07
C PRO A 44 2.93 8.92 22.77
N GLY A 45 4.19 8.92 22.34
CA GLY A 45 5.27 8.12 22.92
C GLY A 45 5.42 6.72 22.29
N GLU A 46 4.53 6.28 21.43
CA GLU A 46 4.61 4.95 20.81
C GLU A 46 5.77 4.81 19.80
N ARG A 47 6.23 3.58 19.67
CA ARG A 47 7.17 3.15 18.63
C ARG A 47 6.39 2.49 17.51
N VAL A 48 6.40 3.10 16.35
CA VAL A 48 5.61 2.66 15.20
C VAL A 48 6.52 2.21 14.06
N LEU A 49 6.16 1.11 13.41
CA LEU A 49 6.74 0.67 12.14
C LEU A 49 5.73 0.88 11.01
N ASP A 50 6.16 1.52 9.94
CA ASP A 50 5.41 1.67 8.70
C ASP A 50 6.08 0.80 7.62
N VAL A 51 5.44 -0.29 7.22
CA VAL A 51 5.94 -1.27 6.25
C VAL A 51 5.40 -0.93 4.87
N ALA A 52 6.28 -0.92 3.87
CA ALA A 52 6.01 -0.40 2.53
C ALA A 52 5.59 1.09 2.58
N CYS A 53 6.41 1.90 3.23
CA CYS A 53 6.10 3.29 3.57
C CYS A 53 6.08 4.24 2.36
N GLY A 54 6.59 3.82 1.20
CA GLY A 54 6.72 4.66 0.02
C GLY A 54 7.50 5.94 0.30
N THR A 55 6.99 7.08 -0.14
CA THR A 55 7.57 8.42 0.08
C THR A 55 7.37 8.95 1.50
N GLY A 56 6.75 8.16 2.40
CA GLY A 56 6.61 8.50 3.81
C GLY A 56 5.29 9.21 4.20
N LEU A 57 4.30 9.29 3.33
CA LEU A 57 3.02 9.96 3.62
C LEU A 57 2.37 9.49 4.93
N LEU A 58 2.26 8.17 5.11
CA LEU A 58 1.73 7.58 6.33
C LEU A 58 2.69 7.76 7.51
N THR A 59 3.99 7.57 7.26
CA THR A 59 5.06 7.68 8.27
C THR A 59 5.08 9.06 8.92
N PHE A 60 4.96 10.15 8.13
CA PHE A 60 5.00 11.52 8.65
C PHE A 60 3.75 11.85 9.48
N GLU A 61 2.60 11.34 9.08
CA GLU A 61 1.36 11.49 9.84
C GLU A 61 1.43 10.71 11.16
N ALA A 62 1.94 9.48 11.15
CA ALA A 62 2.22 8.69 12.35
C ALA A 62 3.18 9.43 13.30
N ALA A 63 4.25 10.04 12.77
CA ALA A 63 5.22 10.78 13.56
C ALA A 63 4.61 11.98 14.30
N ARG A 64 3.63 12.66 13.70
CA ARG A 64 2.88 13.72 14.36
C ARG A 64 2.00 13.19 15.48
N LEU A 65 1.33 12.05 15.26
CA LEU A 65 0.45 11.44 16.26
C LEU A 65 1.23 10.93 17.48
N VAL A 66 2.38 10.29 17.28
CA VAL A 66 3.20 9.79 18.40
C VAL A 66 4.05 10.87 19.05
N THR A 67 4.10 12.06 18.50
CA THR A 67 4.86 13.23 18.95
C THR A 67 6.38 13.00 19.00
N THR A 68 7.14 13.96 19.52
CA THR A 68 8.60 13.82 19.71
C THR A 68 8.97 12.80 20.79
N ALA A 69 8.03 12.40 21.65
CA ALA A 69 8.22 11.35 22.64
C ALA A 69 8.23 9.94 22.03
N GLY A 70 7.58 9.78 20.86
CA GLY A 70 7.55 8.53 20.11
C GLY A 70 8.59 8.45 19.01
N ARG A 71 8.64 7.31 18.33
CA ARG A 71 9.54 7.04 17.20
C ARG A 71 8.81 6.32 16.09
N VAL A 72 9.08 6.69 14.83
CA VAL A 72 8.56 5.98 13.67
C VAL A 72 9.71 5.49 12.79
N VAL A 73 9.62 4.24 12.37
CA VAL A 73 10.52 3.65 11.40
C VAL A 73 9.71 3.35 10.14
N GLY A 74 10.09 3.91 9.00
CA GLY A 74 9.53 3.57 7.70
C GLY A 74 10.44 2.58 6.98
N THR A 75 9.87 1.54 6.38
CA THR A 75 10.60 0.57 5.56
C THR A 75 9.94 0.39 4.20
N ASP A 76 10.76 0.32 3.14
CA ASP A 76 10.27 0.07 1.79
C ASP A 76 11.30 -0.75 0.99
N LEU A 77 10.81 -1.49 0.00
CA LEU A 77 11.66 -2.28 -0.90
C LEU A 77 12.41 -1.37 -1.89
N SER A 78 11.79 -0.26 -2.31
CA SER A 78 12.33 0.72 -3.25
C SER A 78 13.34 1.65 -2.56
N GLY A 79 14.56 1.70 -3.11
CA GLY A 79 15.58 2.63 -2.65
C GLY A 79 15.20 4.08 -2.93
N ARG A 80 14.60 4.37 -4.10
CA ARG A 80 14.20 5.72 -4.48
C ARG A 80 13.04 6.27 -3.64
N MET A 81 12.07 5.42 -3.26
CA MET A 81 11.02 5.79 -2.29
C MET A 81 11.64 6.20 -0.96
N ILE A 82 12.57 5.38 -0.42
CA ILE A 82 13.29 5.68 0.83
C ILE A 82 14.09 6.98 0.73
N ASP A 83 14.76 7.22 -0.40
CA ASP A 83 15.55 8.45 -0.58
C ASP A 83 14.64 9.70 -0.69
N ALA A 84 13.47 9.56 -1.31
CA ALA A 84 12.45 10.61 -1.31
C ALA A 84 11.94 10.92 0.11
N ALA A 85 11.59 9.88 0.87
CA ALA A 85 11.11 10.01 2.24
C ALA A 85 12.17 10.63 3.18
N ARG A 86 13.42 10.25 3.06
CA ARG A 86 14.52 10.78 3.90
C ARG A 86 14.70 12.29 3.77
N ARG A 87 14.45 12.87 2.59
CA ARG A 87 14.59 14.33 2.40
C ARG A 87 13.69 15.16 3.30
N MET A 88 12.57 14.59 3.74
CA MET A 88 11.54 15.28 4.53
C MET A 88 11.46 14.75 5.98
N ALA A 89 12.38 13.87 6.39
CA ALA A 89 12.29 13.15 7.65
C ALA A 89 12.45 14.07 8.87
N PRO A 90 11.47 14.16 9.79
CA PRO A 90 11.63 14.83 11.07
C PRO A 90 12.51 13.99 12.01
N ALA A 91 12.99 14.61 13.11
CA ALA A 91 13.97 14.01 14.02
C ALA A 91 13.53 12.70 14.69
N ASN A 92 12.22 12.47 14.82
CA ASN A 92 11.66 11.24 15.41
C ASN A 92 11.34 10.16 14.38
N VAL A 93 11.78 10.32 13.11
CA VAL A 93 11.57 9.37 12.02
C VAL A 93 12.89 8.85 11.46
N SER A 94 12.93 7.58 11.11
CA SER A 94 14.02 6.99 10.33
C SER A 94 13.48 6.11 9.23
N PHE A 95 14.22 6.01 8.12
CA PHE A 95 13.85 5.23 6.95
C PHE A 95 14.93 4.22 6.59
N GLN A 96 14.52 2.98 6.30
CA GLN A 96 15.42 1.90 5.95
C GLN A 96 14.86 1.10 4.78
N ARG A 97 15.74 0.70 3.86
CA ARG A 97 15.34 -0.17 2.77
C ARG A 97 15.29 -1.60 3.25
N MET A 98 14.11 -2.25 3.20
CA MET A 98 13.88 -3.63 3.62
C MET A 98 12.82 -4.31 2.76
N ASP A 99 12.87 -5.65 2.71
CA ASP A 99 11.79 -6.49 2.22
C ASP A 99 10.82 -6.79 3.38
N ALA A 100 9.52 -6.58 3.17
CA ALA A 100 8.48 -6.84 4.16
C ALA A 100 8.47 -8.32 4.63
N GLN A 101 8.93 -9.24 3.78
CA GLN A 101 9.02 -10.68 4.08
C GLN A 101 10.22 -11.03 4.98
N LYS A 102 11.15 -10.09 5.17
CA LYS A 102 12.35 -10.28 6.00
C LYS A 102 12.80 -8.94 6.58
N LEU A 103 12.24 -8.59 7.72
CA LEU A 103 12.57 -7.35 8.42
C LEU A 103 13.82 -7.54 9.29
N ASP A 104 14.88 -6.79 9.02
CA ASP A 104 16.07 -6.75 9.87
C ASP A 104 15.83 -5.83 11.08
N LEU A 105 14.84 -6.19 11.88
CA LEU A 105 14.37 -5.46 13.05
C LEU A 105 14.21 -6.42 14.23
N ARG A 106 14.49 -5.91 15.44
CA ARG A 106 14.37 -6.69 16.66
C ARG A 106 12.92 -7.13 16.91
N ALA A 107 12.72 -8.37 17.34
CA ALA A 107 11.42 -8.85 17.79
C ALA A 107 10.89 -8.03 18.98
N ALA A 108 9.56 -7.93 19.08
CA ALA A 108 8.85 -7.27 20.19
C ALA A 108 9.35 -5.84 20.47
N SER A 109 9.58 -5.04 19.41
CA SER A 109 10.17 -3.70 19.52
C SER A 109 9.22 -2.56 19.14
N PHE A 110 8.03 -2.85 18.63
CA PHE A 110 7.05 -1.85 18.19
C PHE A 110 5.71 -2.01 18.91
N ASP A 111 5.10 -0.87 19.21
CA ASP A 111 3.76 -0.75 19.80
C ASP A 111 2.67 -0.92 18.74
N ALA A 112 2.94 -0.40 17.55
CA ALA A 112 2.07 -0.53 16.40
C ALA A 112 2.90 -0.78 15.11
N VAL A 113 2.33 -1.58 14.20
CA VAL A 113 2.82 -1.80 12.85
C VAL A 113 1.72 -1.40 11.87
N LEU A 114 2.06 -0.62 10.87
CA LEU A 114 1.17 -0.15 9.82
C LEU A 114 1.66 -0.68 8.48
N CYS A 115 0.73 -1.00 7.57
CA CYS A 115 1.04 -1.23 6.17
C CYS A 115 -0.14 -0.77 5.31
N SER A 116 0.05 0.33 4.61
CA SER A 116 -0.98 0.91 3.74
C SER A 116 -0.67 0.61 2.28
N LEU A 117 -1.53 -0.18 1.62
CA LEU A 117 -1.49 -0.47 0.19
C LEU A 117 -0.16 -1.08 -0.32
N GLY A 118 0.60 -1.71 0.57
CA GLY A 118 1.86 -2.37 0.23
C GLY A 118 1.74 -3.90 0.16
N LEU A 119 0.95 -4.51 1.05
CA LEU A 119 0.93 -5.96 1.24
C LEU A 119 0.49 -6.75 -0.01
N MET A 120 -0.37 -6.18 -0.84
CA MET A 120 -0.87 -6.79 -2.08
C MET A 120 0.19 -6.92 -3.20
N TYR A 121 1.36 -6.33 -3.03
CA TYR A 121 2.50 -6.47 -3.96
C TYR A 121 3.52 -7.51 -3.49
N VAL A 122 3.38 -7.99 -2.26
CA VAL A 122 4.32 -8.93 -1.65
C VAL A 122 4.06 -10.33 -2.18
N PRO A 123 5.06 -11.07 -2.69
CA PRO A 123 4.87 -12.42 -3.22
C PRO A 123 4.35 -13.42 -2.20
N ASP A 124 4.79 -13.31 -0.95
CA ASP A 124 4.30 -14.11 0.19
C ASP A 124 3.79 -13.16 1.30
N PRO A 125 2.50 -12.77 1.24
CA PRO A 125 1.92 -11.90 2.25
C PRO A 125 1.84 -12.56 3.64
N ALA A 126 1.83 -13.90 3.73
CA ALA A 126 1.83 -14.59 5.00
C ALA A 126 3.19 -14.46 5.71
N ALA A 127 4.29 -14.57 4.98
CA ALA A 127 5.63 -14.30 5.51
C ALA A 127 5.75 -12.84 5.99
N ALA A 128 5.21 -11.87 5.23
CA ALA A 128 5.23 -10.46 5.62
C ALA A 128 4.42 -10.19 6.90
N VAL A 129 3.20 -10.75 7.02
CA VAL A 129 2.39 -10.61 8.23
C VAL A 129 3.07 -11.30 9.43
N SER A 130 3.73 -12.43 9.22
CA SER A 130 4.51 -13.12 10.27
C SER A 130 5.67 -12.26 10.78
N GLU A 131 6.38 -11.56 9.90
CA GLU A 131 7.43 -10.61 10.27
C GLU A 131 6.87 -9.39 11.02
N MET A 132 5.74 -8.84 10.56
CA MET A 132 5.03 -7.77 11.26
C MET A 132 4.60 -8.21 12.67
N LEU A 133 4.06 -9.43 12.81
CA LEU A 133 3.73 -10.02 14.13
C LEU A 133 4.99 -10.23 14.98
N ARG A 134 6.10 -10.67 14.41
CA ARG A 134 7.35 -10.90 15.15
C ARG A 134 7.86 -9.62 15.79
N VAL A 135 7.86 -8.51 15.05
CA VAL A 135 8.38 -7.22 15.52
C VAL A 135 7.42 -6.50 16.48
N LEU A 136 6.13 -6.80 16.47
CA LEU A 136 5.17 -6.32 17.45
C LEU A 136 5.45 -6.87 18.84
N ARG A 137 5.38 -6.01 19.86
CA ARG A 137 5.35 -6.43 21.27
C ARG A 137 4.03 -7.16 21.58
N PRO A 138 3.97 -8.02 22.62
CA PRO A 138 2.70 -8.54 23.12
C PRO A 138 1.73 -7.38 23.42
N GLY A 139 0.47 -7.51 23.00
CA GLY A 139 -0.53 -6.44 23.06
C GLY A 139 -0.39 -5.33 22.03
N GLY A 140 0.67 -5.33 21.21
CA GLY A 140 0.86 -4.38 20.11
C GLY A 140 -0.17 -4.58 18.99
N ARG A 141 -0.37 -3.53 18.17
CA ARG A 141 -1.43 -3.48 17.15
C ARG A 141 -0.84 -3.52 15.73
N LEU A 142 -1.50 -4.27 14.85
CA LEU A 142 -1.28 -4.24 13.41
C LEU A 142 -2.47 -3.56 12.75
N ALA A 143 -2.23 -2.61 11.84
CA ALA A 143 -3.27 -2.04 10.99
C ALA A 143 -2.84 -2.11 9.52
N LEU A 144 -3.70 -2.70 8.69
CA LEU A 144 -3.48 -2.98 7.28
C LEU A 144 -4.56 -2.31 6.44
N ALA A 145 -4.16 -1.80 5.27
CA ALA A 145 -5.06 -1.37 4.22
C ALA A 145 -4.65 -1.97 2.88
N VAL A 146 -5.61 -2.51 2.13
CA VAL A 146 -5.45 -2.96 0.75
C VAL A 146 -6.61 -2.45 -0.10
N TRP A 147 -6.47 -2.50 -1.44
CA TRP A 147 -7.62 -2.32 -2.32
C TRP A 147 -8.62 -3.45 -2.13
N GLY A 148 -9.90 -3.15 -2.28
CA GLY A 148 -10.99 -4.11 -2.19
C GLY A 148 -11.12 -5.01 -3.42
N GLU A 149 -12.33 -5.49 -3.69
CA GLU A 149 -12.58 -6.36 -4.83
C GLU A 149 -12.36 -5.62 -6.16
N ARG A 150 -11.85 -6.35 -7.16
CA ARG A 150 -11.64 -5.82 -8.50
C ARG A 150 -12.93 -5.20 -9.09
N SER A 151 -14.06 -5.84 -8.86
CA SER A 151 -15.39 -5.39 -9.31
C SER A 151 -15.83 -4.06 -8.69
N GLN A 152 -15.27 -3.69 -7.53
CA GLN A 152 -15.55 -2.44 -6.82
C GLN A 152 -14.54 -1.33 -7.15
N CYS A 153 -13.55 -1.62 -7.99
CA CYS A 153 -12.48 -0.69 -8.38
C CYS A 153 -12.60 -0.34 -9.87
N GLY A 154 -13.30 0.74 -10.20
CA GLY A 154 -13.53 1.17 -11.58
C GLY A 154 -12.27 1.49 -12.38
N TRP A 155 -11.15 1.70 -11.72
CA TRP A 155 -9.84 1.91 -12.33
C TRP A 155 -9.11 0.58 -12.69
N ALA A 156 -9.60 -0.57 -12.23
CA ALA A 156 -8.98 -1.88 -12.42
C ALA A 156 -8.76 -2.32 -13.88
N PRO A 157 -9.50 -1.83 -14.90
CA PRO A 157 -9.25 -2.15 -16.29
C PRO A 157 -7.81 -1.85 -16.76
N LEU A 158 -7.08 -0.99 -16.06
CA LEU A 158 -5.67 -0.71 -16.38
C LEU A 158 -4.82 -1.99 -16.48
N PHE A 159 -5.07 -3.01 -15.63
CA PHE A 159 -4.29 -4.24 -15.63
C PHE A 159 -4.48 -5.03 -16.93
N GLU A 160 -5.73 -5.26 -17.36
CA GLU A 160 -6.03 -5.97 -18.62
C GLU A 160 -5.51 -5.21 -19.83
N ILE A 161 -5.58 -3.87 -19.78
CA ILE A 161 -5.07 -3.02 -20.86
C ILE A 161 -3.55 -3.15 -21.00
N VAL A 162 -2.83 -3.17 -19.87
CA VAL A 162 -1.36 -3.33 -19.88
C VAL A 162 -0.97 -4.77 -20.21
N GLU A 163 -1.66 -5.78 -19.66
CA GLU A 163 -1.41 -7.20 -19.94
C GLU A 163 -1.58 -7.55 -21.43
N ALA A 164 -2.46 -6.85 -22.14
CA ALA A 164 -2.60 -7.01 -23.58
C ALA A 164 -1.38 -6.52 -24.39
N GLU A 165 -0.54 -5.67 -23.80
CA GLU A 165 0.66 -5.11 -24.44
C GLU A 165 1.95 -5.82 -23.99
N VAL A 166 1.89 -6.58 -22.90
CA VAL A 166 3.03 -7.32 -22.35
C VAL A 166 2.72 -8.81 -22.24
N SER A 167 3.74 -9.67 -22.42
CA SER A 167 3.56 -11.13 -22.39
C SER A 167 3.65 -11.70 -20.97
N SER A 168 3.11 -11.00 -19.97
CA SER A 168 3.16 -11.43 -18.57
C SER A 168 2.02 -10.83 -17.75
N ASP A 169 1.57 -11.58 -16.73
CA ASP A 169 0.62 -11.07 -15.75
C ASP A 169 1.25 -9.91 -14.97
N VAL A 170 0.49 -8.82 -14.87
CA VAL A 170 0.89 -7.64 -14.10
C VAL A 170 0.20 -7.68 -12.74
N CYS A 171 0.98 -7.82 -11.67
CA CYS A 171 0.48 -7.88 -10.29
C CYS A 171 -0.62 -8.92 -10.07
N PRO A 172 -0.39 -10.23 -10.30
CA PRO A 172 -1.45 -11.26 -10.30
C PRO A 172 -2.17 -11.40 -8.95
N LEU A 173 -1.55 -11.00 -7.85
CA LEU A 173 -2.14 -11.07 -6.50
C LEU A 173 -2.81 -9.78 -6.04
N PHE A 174 -2.84 -8.74 -6.87
CA PHE A 174 -3.22 -7.38 -6.48
C PHE A 174 -4.56 -7.30 -5.73
N PHE A 175 -5.59 -7.96 -6.21
CA PHE A 175 -6.93 -7.96 -5.61
C PHE A 175 -7.22 -9.18 -4.72
N SER A 176 -6.26 -10.08 -4.52
CA SER A 176 -6.48 -11.33 -3.78
C SER A 176 -6.83 -11.07 -2.31
N LEU A 177 -6.11 -10.16 -1.66
CA LEU A 177 -6.35 -9.78 -0.26
C LEU A 177 -7.59 -8.90 -0.08
N GLY A 178 -8.10 -8.30 -1.15
CA GLY A 178 -9.31 -7.50 -1.17
C GLY A 178 -10.60 -8.32 -1.27
N GLN A 179 -10.51 -9.64 -1.53
CA GLN A 179 -11.68 -10.53 -1.51
C GLN A 179 -12.28 -10.61 -0.10
N PRO A 180 -13.56 -10.96 0.06
CA PRO A 180 -14.20 -11.09 1.36
C PRO A 180 -13.35 -11.90 2.35
N ASP A 181 -13.16 -11.35 3.53
CA ASP A 181 -12.46 -11.91 4.68
C ASP A 181 -10.97 -12.28 4.50
N GLN A 182 -10.42 -12.28 3.27
CA GLN A 182 -9.07 -12.77 2.99
C GLN A 182 -7.98 -12.07 3.80
N LEU A 183 -8.05 -10.73 3.97
CA LEU A 183 -7.07 -9.99 4.77
C LEU A 183 -7.21 -10.29 6.27
N ALA A 184 -8.45 -10.39 6.76
CA ALA A 184 -8.73 -10.73 8.16
C ALA A 184 -8.31 -12.17 8.47
N ASP A 185 -8.63 -13.11 7.60
CA ASP A 185 -8.23 -14.52 7.71
C ASP A 185 -6.70 -14.69 7.68
N LEU A 186 -6.01 -13.90 6.84
CA LEU A 186 -4.56 -13.90 6.82
C LEU A 186 -3.97 -13.50 8.17
N CYS A 187 -4.50 -12.45 8.80
CA CYS A 187 -4.09 -12.00 10.12
C CYS A 187 -4.40 -13.07 11.18
N ALA A 188 -5.60 -13.64 11.15
CA ALA A 188 -6.02 -14.67 12.11
C ALA A 188 -5.16 -15.94 12.00
N ARG A 189 -4.87 -16.41 10.79
CA ARG A 189 -3.97 -17.55 10.55
C ARG A 189 -2.54 -17.31 11.03
N ALA A 190 -2.09 -16.05 11.03
CA ALA A 190 -0.79 -15.69 11.60
C ALA A 190 -0.79 -15.67 13.13
N GLY A 191 -1.93 -15.82 13.79
CA GLY A 191 -2.06 -15.79 15.27
C GLY A 191 -2.37 -14.41 15.84
N LEU A 192 -2.86 -13.48 15.03
CA LEU A 192 -3.34 -12.16 15.47
C LEU A 192 -4.83 -12.22 15.83
N GLU A 193 -5.24 -11.46 16.83
CA GLU A 193 -6.64 -11.24 17.20
C GLU A 193 -7.21 -10.06 16.42
N VAL A 194 -8.01 -10.34 15.38
CA VAL A 194 -8.67 -9.30 14.57
C VAL A 194 -9.79 -8.67 15.41
N PHE A 195 -9.75 -7.34 15.55
CA PHE A 195 -10.77 -6.58 16.30
C PHE A 195 -11.49 -5.51 15.46
N ASP A 196 -10.99 -5.22 14.27
CA ASP A 196 -11.64 -4.32 13.32
C ASP A 196 -11.43 -4.86 11.90
N HIS A 197 -12.52 -4.98 11.15
CA HIS A 197 -12.52 -5.37 9.75
C HIS A 197 -13.64 -4.63 9.04
N ARG A 198 -13.29 -3.75 8.11
CA ARG A 198 -14.28 -2.95 7.38
C ARG A 198 -13.89 -2.73 5.92
N ARG A 199 -14.90 -2.57 5.10
CA ARG A 199 -14.79 -2.19 3.70
C ARG A 199 -15.19 -0.73 3.56
N LEU A 200 -14.37 0.07 2.89
CA LEU A 200 -14.55 1.50 2.72
C LEU A 200 -14.71 1.81 1.24
N LYS A 201 -15.92 2.16 0.82
CA LYS A 201 -16.14 2.72 -0.52
C LYS A 201 -15.54 4.10 -0.62
N SER A 202 -14.90 4.37 -1.74
CA SER A 202 -14.21 5.62 -2.02
C SER A 202 -14.44 6.05 -3.46
N THR A 203 -14.14 7.28 -3.76
CA THR A 203 -14.18 7.86 -5.10
C THR A 203 -12.83 8.49 -5.40
N LEU A 204 -12.23 8.06 -6.50
CA LEU A 204 -11.02 8.66 -7.04
C LEU A 204 -11.45 9.79 -7.98
N ALA A 205 -11.23 11.03 -7.56
CA ALA A 205 -11.60 12.20 -8.33
C ALA A 205 -10.42 12.70 -9.17
N TYR A 206 -10.64 12.86 -10.46
CA TYR A 206 -9.65 13.37 -11.41
C TYR A 206 -10.27 14.52 -12.22
N ALA A 207 -9.49 15.58 -12.46
CA ALA A 207 -9.96 16.73 -13.20
C ALA A 207 -10.21 16.44 -14.68
N ASN A 208 -9.53 15.45 -15.26
CA ASN A 208 -9.66 15.04 -16.64
C ASN A 208 -9.09 13.62 -16.87
N ALA A 209 -9.25 13.09 -18.08
CA ALA A 209 -8.76 11.77 -18.46
C ALA A 209 -7.21 11.67 -18.41
N SER A 210 -6.49 12.76 -18.74
CA SER A 210 -5.02 12.77 -18.68
C SER A 210 -4.53 12.53 -17.26
N GLN A 211 -5.10 13.26 -16.28
CA GLN A 211 -4.74 13.07 -14.87
C GLN A 211 -5.04 11.63 -14.38
N ALA A 212 -6.16 11.06 -14.81
CA ALA A 212 -6.49 9.67 -14.49
C ALA A 212 -5.51 8.67 -15.13
N CYS A 213 -5.08 8.92 -16.38
CA CYS A 213 -4.05 8.13 -17.06
C CYS A 213 -2.68 8.26 -16.36
N ASP A 214 -2.27 9.48 -16.00
CA ASP A 214 -0.99 9.70 -15.31
C ASP A 214 -0.96 8.96 -13.97
N ALA A 215 -2.04 9.03 -13.19
CA ALA A 215 -2.15 8.26 -11.94
C ALA A 215 -2.07 6.76 -12.18
N ALA A 216 -2.77 6.25 -13.20
CA ALA A 216 -2.80 4.82 -13.50
C ALA A 216 -1.43 4.28 -13.96
N PHE A 217 -0.71 5.03 -14.81
CA PHE A 217 0.45 4.51 -15.53
C PHE A 217 1.80 5.01 -15.04
N LEU A 218 1.91 6.24 -14.52
CA LEU A 218 3.17 6.80 -14.01
C LEU A 218 3.35 6.51 -12.51
N GLY A 219 2.36 6.81 -11.70
CA GLY A 219 2.45 6.73 -10.25
C GLY A 219 2.06 5.38 -9.65
N GLY A 220 1.87 4.33 -10.44
CA GLY A 220 1.25 3.08 -9.98
C GLY A 220 2.03 1.80 -10.30
N PRO A 221 1.40 0.65 -10.07
CA PRO A 221 2.03 -0.67 -10.15
C PRO A 221 2.50 -1.05 -11.55
N VAL A 222 2.05 -0.37 -12.59
CA VAL A 222 2.37 -0.65 -13.99
C VAL A 222 3.48 0.26 -14.56
N ALA A 223 4.08 1.13 -13.74
CA ALA A 223 5.09 2.11 -14.18
C ALA A 223 6.28 1.46 -14.92
N LEU A 224 6.67 0.25 -14.53
CA LEU A 224 7.75 -0.48 -15.22
C LEU A 224 7.36 -0.89 -16.65
N ALA A 225 6.14 -1.37 -16.86
CA ALA A 225 5.63 -1.69 -18.19
C ALA A 225 5.51 -0.41 -19.04
N TRP A 226 4.88 0.61 -18.45
CA TRP A 226 4.74 1.92 -19.07
C TRP A 226 6.06 2.54 -19.57
N SER A 227 7.13 2.45 -18.77
CA SER A 227 8.44 2.98 -19.12
C SER A 227 9.08 2.32 -20.35
N ARG A 228 8.60 1.15 -20.75
CA ARG A 228 9.08 0.36 -21.88
C ARG A 228 8.22 0.50 -23.14
N PHE A 229 7.06 1.11 -23.02
CA PHE A 229 6.15 1.29 -24.16
C PHE A 229 6.67 2.37 -25.12
N SER A 230 6.47 2.14 -26.43
CA SER A 230 6.64 3.19 -27.44
C SER A 230 5.59 4.28 -27.24
N GLU A 231 5.80 5.46 -27.77
CA GLU A 231 4.81 6.56 -27.69
C GLU A 231 3.47 6.17 -28.34
N GLU A 232 3.50 5.39 -29.43
CA GLU A 232 2.29 4.86 -30.07
C GLU A 232 1.52 3.92 -29.13
N THR A 233 2.24 3.03 -28.44
CA THR A 233 1.63 2.12 -27.45
C THR A 233 1.06 2.89 -26.27
N LYS A 234 1.76 3.90 -25.77
CA LYS A 234 1.28 4.78 -24.69
C LYS A 234 -0.02 5.48 -25.08
N LEU A 235 -0.08 6.06 -26.27
CA LEU A 235 -1.31 6.70 -26.77
C LEU A 235 -2.47 5.71 -26.84
N ARG A 236 -2.26 4.53 -27.39
CA ARG A 236 -3.27 3.47 -27.52
C ARG A 236 -3.78 3.02 -26.14
N VAL A 237 -2.87 2.79 -25.18
CA VAL A 237 -3.17 2.38 -23.82
C VAL A 237 -3.98 3.46 -23.09
N CYS A 238 -3.57 4.73 -23.18
CA CYS A 238 -4.33 5.86 -22.62
C CYS A 238 -5.74 5.98 -23.23
N GLN A 239 -5.88 5.83 -24.55
CA GLN A 239 -7.19 5.87 -25.20
C GLN A 239 -8.09 4.75 -24.71
N ARG A 240 -7.59 3.52 -24.60
CA ARG A 240 -8.32 2.38 -24.07
C ARG A 240 -8.73 2.61 -22.60
N TYR A 241 -7.83 3.14 -21.78
CA TYR A 241 -8.13 3.42 -20.39
C TYR A 241 -9.15 4.56 -20.23
N ALA A 242 -9.02 5.65 -21.00
CA ALA A 242 -10.01 6.73 -21.03
C ALA A 242 -11.41 6.22 -21.42
N SER A 243 -11.49 5.33 -22.41
CA SER A 243 -12.75 4.67 -22.80
C SER A 243 -13.31 3.78 -21.68
N ALA A 244 -12.45 3.06 -20.97
CA ALA A 244 -12.86 2.17 -19.87
C ALA A 244 -13.41 2.92 -18.67
N ILE A 245 -12.90 4.13 -18.39
CA ILE A 245 -13.37 4.98 -17.28
C ILE A 245 -14.51 5.94 -17.69
N GLU A 246 -14.88 6.01 -18.95
CA GLU A 246 -15.95 6.89 -19.45
C GLU A 246 -17.29 6.78 -18.70
N PRO A 247 -17.75 5.59 -18.26
CA PRO A 247 -18.96 5.47 -17.45
C PRO A 247 -18.94 6.30 -16.14
N TRP A 248 -17.78 6.70 -15.66
CA TRP A 248 -17.61 7.49 -14.44
C TRP A 248 -17.28 8.97 -14.71
N ARG A 249 -17.55 9.43 -15.92
CA ARG A 249 -17.46 10.85 -16.26
C ARG A 249 -18.41 11.66 -15.36
N HIS A 250 -17.88 12.71 -14.76
CA HIS A 250 -18.65 13.64 -13.92
C HIS A 250 -18.26 15.07 -14.24
N GLN A 251 -19.18 15.85 -14.76
CA GLN A 251 -18.92 17.21 -15.24
C GLN A 251 -17.74 17.22 -16.25
N ASN A 252 -16.67 17.96 -15.95
CA ASN A 252 -15.47 18.04 -16.77
C ASN A 252 -14.38 17.01 -16.39
N GLY A 253 -14.62 16.20 -15.34
CA GLY A 253 -13.66 15.23 -14.80
C GLY A 253 -14.21 13.83 -14.68
N TYR A 254 -13.67 13.04 -13.74
CA TYR A 254 -14.05 11.67 -13.47
C TYR A 254 -14.17 11.41 -11.98
N HIS A 255 -15.19 10.67 -11.57
CA HIS A 255 -15.41 10.14 -10.23
C HIS A 255 -15.39 8.62 -10.27
N ILE A 256 -14.20 8.04 -10.28
CA ILE A 256 -14.00 6.60 -10.46
C ILE A 256 -14.18 5.89 -9.11
N PRO A 257 -15.07 4.89 -8.99
CA PRO A 257 -15.24 4.16 -7.75
C PRO A 257 -13.97 3.38 -7.38
N GLY A 258 -13.75 3.30 -6.09
CA GLY A 258 -12.73 2.47 -5.47
C GLY A 258 -13.23 1.90 -4.14
N GLU A 259 -12.62 0.84 -3.70
CA GLU A 259 -12.90 0.24 -2.41
C GLU A 259 -11.60 -0.11 -1.70
N PHE A 260 -11.55 0.14 -0.40
CA PHE A 260 -10.45 -0.29 0.46
C PHE A 260 -10.96 -1.30 1.48
N VAL A 261 -10.11 -2.25 1.84
CA VAL A 261 -10.30 -3.13 3.00
C VAL A 261 -9.32 -2.71 4.08
N ILE A 262 -9.85 -2.45 5.27
CA ILE A 262 -9.06 -2.07 6.45
C ILE A 262 -9.21 -3.20 7.47
N VAL A 263 -8.09 -3.69 7.99
CA VAL A 263 -8.06 -4.67 9.08
C VAL A 263 -7.16 -4.15 10.17
N ALA A 264 -7.65 -4.21 11.43
CA ALA A 264 -6.81 -4.02 12.59
C ALA A 264 -6.87 -5.27 13.49
N ALA A 265 -5.70 -5.64 13.97
CA ALA A 265 -5.52 -6.83 14.78
C ALA A 265 -4.51 -6.57 15.91
N ARG A 266 -4.55 -7.40 16.95
CA ARG A 266 -3.67 -7.31 18.11
C ARG A 266 -2.82 -8.57 18.24
N LYS A 267 -1.57 -8.40 18.62
CA LYS A 267 -0.73 -9.52 19.06
C LYS A 267 -1.18 -9.97 20.44
N PRO A 268 -1.56 -11.25 20.62
CA PRO A 268 -1.97 -11.78 21.92
C PRO A 268 -0.93 -11.53 23.00
N VAL A 269 -1.40 -11.27 24.22
CA VAL A 269 -0.57 -11.29 25.42
C VAL A 269 -0.58 -12.72 25.93
N LEU A 270 0.49 -13.46 25.71
CA LEU A 270 0.60 -14.80 26.29
C LEU A 270 0.76 -14.65 27.80
N PHE A 271 -0.32 -14.93 28.55
CA PHE A 271 -0.19 -15.16 29.97
C PHE A 271 0.48 -16.52 30.15
N ASN A 272 1.73 -16.55 30.61
CA ASN A 272 2.30 -17.78 31.13
C ASN A 272 1.38 -18.22 32.28
N ARG A 273 0.59 -19.26 32.06
CA ARG A 273 -0.01 -19.99 33.18
C ARG A 273 1.15 -20.63 33.92
N ALA A 274 1.48 -20.05 35.07
CA ALA A 274 2.40 -20.62 36.03
C ALA A 274 1.89 -21.98 36.53
#